data_6bfb1fbecc9d9e47bcefd83e24324e55
#
_entry.id   6bfb1fbecc9d9e47bcefd83e24324e55
#
_cell.length_a   1.000
_cell.length_b   1.000
_cell.length_c   1.000
_cell.angle_alpha   90.00
_cell.angle_beta   90.00
_cell.angle_gamma   90.00
#
_symmetry.space_group_name_H-M   'P 1'
#
loop_
_entity.id
_entity.type
_entity.pdbx_description
1 polymer ?
#
loop_
_entity_poly.entity_id
_entity_poly.type
_entity_poly.pdbx_seq_one_letter_code
_entity_poly.pdbx_strand_id
1 'polypeptide(L)'
;MSTTRAIQTRIKSATNIAQITKAMQMVAASKMRRAQDQAASGKPYADKLAEMLFEIAEHTTADSHPLLQENTSNKSLFIIFSSDRGLTGGLNTNLNKFAIEQTADHDTTVIAIGKKARDLAVKMEYPLLAEFTGWTDHSRFDQILPIAELVMNNYLANNFGSVYLVYMAFHSTLSQKPTIQQLLPLAYHTIDRPSDLLRVQKEYLFEPSPTEILAQLIPYYIEVELYQTLLESKASEHSARMVAMKNAS
;
A
#
# COMPACT_ATOMS: atom_id res chain seq x y z
N MET A 1 7.20 28.24 42.09
CA MET A 1 8.30 28.84 41.29
C MET A 1 9.28 27.73 40.90
N SER A 2 9.61 27.61 39.61
CA SER A 2 10.63 26.65 39.18
C SER A 2 12.02 27.13 39.60
N THR A 3 12.76 26.30 40.30
CA THR A 3 14.14 26.64 40.72
C THR A 3 15.06 26.71 39.50
N THR A 4 16.13 27.55 39.56
CA THR A 4 17.15 27.68 38.49
C THR A 4 17.67 26.33 38.02
N ARG A 5 17.86 25.39 38.96
CA ARG A 5 18.28 24.02 38.68
C ARG A 5 17.25 23.25 37.82
N ALA A 6 15.95 23.43 38.05
CA ALA A 6 14.89 22.81 37.26
C ALA A 6 14.85 23.35 35.82
N ILE A 7 15.12 24.66 35.67
CA ILE A 7 15.20 25.28 34.32
C ILE A 7 16.42 24.75 33.55
N GLN A 8 17.60 24.67 34.21
CA GLN A 8 18.81 24.12 33.60
C GLN A 8 18.62 22.65 33.15
N THR A 9 17.95 21.83 33.98
CA THR A 9 17.63 20.46 33.63
C THR A 9 16.69 20.38 32.40
N ARG A 10 15.68 21.25 32.33
CA ARG A 10 14.77 21.33 31.17
C ARG A 10 15.51 21.76 29.89
N ILE A 11 16.39 22.75 29.97
CA ILE A 11 17.20 23.19 28.82
C ILE A 11 18.07 22.03 28.34
N LYS A 12 18.77 21.32 29.23
CA LYS A 12 19.61 20.18 28.87
C LYS A 12 18.79 19.07 28.21
N SER A 13 17.59 18.75 28.75
CA SER A 13 16.70 17.76 28.17
C SER A 13 16.21 18.17 26.79
N ALA A 14 15.80 19.43 26.61
CA ALA A 14 15.35 19.97 25.32
C ALA A 14 16.48 19.91 24.27
N THR A 15 17.69 20.29 24.63
CA THR A 15 18.87 20.21 23.75
C THR A 15 19.15 18.75 23.33
N ASN A 16 19.09 17.81 24.28
CA ASN A 16 19.29 16.40 23.97
C ASN A 16 18.18 15.87 23.02
N ILE A 17 16.92 16.23 23.28
CA ILE A 17 15.80 15.84 22.42
C ILE A 17 15.99 16.42 21.01
N ALA A 18 16.37 17.68 20.88
CA ALA A 18 16.63 18.32 19.60
C ALA A 18 17.74 17.60 18.80
N GLN A 19 18.82 17.16 19.47
CA GLN A 19 19.88 16.39 18.84
C GLN A 19 19.38 15.02 18.34
N ILE A 20 18.60 14.32 19.18
CA ILE A 20 18.03 13.01 18.81
C ILE A 20 17.07 13.16 17.63
N THR A 21 16.14 14.12 17.68
CA THR A 21 15.18 14.35 16.60
C THR A 21 15.87 14.77 15.30
N LYS A 22 16.94 15.55 15.39
CA LYS A 22 17.77 15.91 14.24
C LYS A 22 18.44 14.68 13.59
N ALA A 23 18.99 13.78 14.41
CA ALA A 23 19.55 12.53 13.91
C ALA A 23 18.47 11.65 13.27
N MET A 24 17.30 11.52 13.91
CA MET A 24 16.16 10.77 13.36
C MET A 24 15.64 11.37 12.06
N GLN A 25 15.62 12.71 11.92
CA GLN A 25 15.29 13.39 10.67
C GLN A 25 16.22 12.96 9.52
N MET A 26 17.55 12.97 9.76
CA MET A 26 18.52 12.58 8.74
C MET A 26 18.38 11.11 8.33
N VAL A 27 18.17 10.22 9.30
CA VAL A 27 17.92 8.79 9.03
C VAL A 27 16.64 8.61 8.23
N ALA A 28 15.55 9.29 8.62
CA ALA A 28 14.27 9.21 7.91
C ALA A 28 14.39 9.75 6.48
N ALA A 29 15.13 10.85 6.25
CA ALA A 29 15.39 11.40 4.93
C ALA A 29 16.13 10.41 4.01
N SER A 30 17.17 9.72 4.53
CA SER A 30 17.89 8.69 3.78
C SER A 30 17.01 7.51 3.41
N LYS A 31 16.17 7.04 4.35
CA LYS A 31 15.23 5.93 4.10
C LYS A 31 14.14 6.31 3.12
N MET A 32 13.60 7.52 3.23
CA MET A 32 12.62 8.07 2.30
C MET A 32 13.17 8.04 0.87
N ARG A 33 14.38 8.57 0.67
CA ARG A 33 14.99 8.61 -0.65
C ARG A 33 15.13 7.22 -1.26
N ARG A 34 15.60 6.24 -0.48
CA ARG A 34 15.70 4.85 -0.96
C ARG A 34 14.34 4.26 -1.34
N ALA A 35 13.31 4.47 -0.50
CA ALA A 35 11.96 3.98 -0.81
C ALA A 35 11.40 4.63 -2.08
N GLN A 36 11.63 5.93 -2.27
CA GLN A 36 11.27 6.65 -3.50
C GLN A 36 12.01 6.11 -4.73
N ASP A 37 13.33 5.91 -4.62
CA ASP A 37 14.13 5.37 -5.72
C ASP A 37 13.65 3.97 -6.12
N GLN A 38 13.32 3.12 -5.14
CA GLN A 38 12.74 1.80 -5.39
C GLN A 38 11.36 1.87 -6.04
N ALA A 39 10.44 2.68 -5.52
CA ALA A 39 9.11 2.87 -6.09
C ALA A 39 9.18 3.42 -7.52
N ALA A 40 10.02 4.44 -7.75
CA ALA A 40 10.19 5.04 -9.07
C ALA A 40 10.81 4.07 -10.08
N SER A 41 11.74 3.22 -9.67
CA SER A 41 12.35 2.22 -10.57
C SER A 41 11.40 1.08 -10.94
N GLY A 42 10.46 0.71 -10.06
CA GLY A 42 9.45 -0.33 -10.32
C GLY A 42 8.25 0.16 -11.13
N LYS A 43 7.92 1.45 -11.03
CA LYS A 43 6.72 2.01 -11.63
C LYS A 43 6.61 1.79 -13.15
N PRO A 44 7.63 2.04 -13.99
CA PRO A 44 7.54 1.81 -15.44
C PRO A 44 7.22 0.36 -15.78
N TYR A 45 7.68 -0.58 -14.95
CA TYR A 45 7.40 -1.99 -15.12
C TYR A 45 5.92 -2.29 -14.76
N ALA A 46 5.43 -1.80 -13.63
CA ALA A 46 4.04 -1.96 -13.21
C ALA A 46 3.08 -1.34 -14.24
N ASP A 47 3.37 -0.12 -14.72
CA ASP A 47 2.58 0.56 -15.74
C ASP A 47 2.53 -0.25 -17.05
N LYS A 48 3.67 -0.84 -17.47
CA LYS A 48 3.73 -1.66 -18.69
C LYS A 48 3.02 -2.99 -18.52
N LEU A 49 3.07 -3.58 -17.34
CA LEU A 49 2.35 -4.80 -17.01
C LEU A 49 0.83 -4.56 -17.05
N ALA A 50 0.37 -3.45 -16.49
CA ALA A 50 -1.03 -3.02 -16.54
C ALA A 50 -1.50 -2.80 -17.98
N GLU A 51 -0.70 -2.12 -18.82
CA GLU A 51 -0.98 -1.92 -20.24
C GLU A 51 -1.12 -3.26 -20.98
N MET A 52 -0.19 -4.20 -20.76
CA MET A 52 -0.24 -5.53 -21.37
C MET A 52 -1.49 -6.31 -20.95
N LEU A 53 -1.83 -6.29 -19.65
CA LEU A 53 -3.06 -6.92 -19.15
C LEU A 53 -4.29 -6.35 -19.83
N PHE A 54 -4.37 -5.03 -19.97
CA PHE A 54 -5.48 -4.37 -20.64
C PHE A 54 -5.60 -4.80 -22.11
N GLU A 55 -4.48 -4.79 -22.86
CA GLU A 55 -4.45 -5.18 -24.26
C GLU A 55 -4.88 -6.64 -24.46
N ILE A 56 -4.41 -7.57 -23.61
CA ILE A 56 -4.79 -8.99 -23.70
C ILE A 56 -6.27 -9.16 -23.32
N ALA A 57 -6.74 -8.42 -22.32
CA ALA A 57 -8.12 -8.49 -21.87
C ALA A 57 -9.12 -8.01 -22.93
N GLU A 58 -8.78 -7.05 -23.81
CA GLU A 58 -9.62 -6.65 -24.94
C GLU A 58 -9.82 -7.79 -25.96
N HIS A 59 -8.92 -8.77 -26.00
CA HIS A 59 -8.95 -9.94 -26.88
C HIS A 59 -9.53 -11.21 -26.22
N THR A 60 -10.01 -11.09 -24.97
CA THR A 60 -10.59 -12.20 -24.20
C THR A 60 -11.93 -11.80 -23.60
N THR A 61 -12.75 -12.77 -23.23
CA THR A 61 -14.00 -12.51 -22.52
C THR A 61 -13.74 -12.31 -21.02
N ALA A 62 -14.58 -11.53 -20.34
CA ALA A 62 -14.49 -11.32 -18.89
C ALA A 62 -14.50 -12.64 -18.08
N ASP A 63 -15.09 -13.69 -18.64
CA ASP A 63 -15.15 -15.03 -18.03
C ASP A 63 -13.86 -15.83 -18.16
N SER A 64 -12.83 -15.29 -18.77
CA SER A 64 -11.59 -16.01 -19.07
C SER A 64 -10.72 -16.34 -17.85
N HIS A 65 -10.89 -15.61 -16.73
CA HIS A 65 -10.12 -15.88 -15.50
C HIS A 65 -10.93 -15.57 -14.23
N PRO A 66 -10.92 -16.45 -13.20
CA PRO A 66 -11.73 -16.27 -11.99
C PRO A 66 -11.43 -14.98 -11.19
N LEU A 67 -10.20 -14.46 -11.22
CA LEU A 67 -9.82 -13.22 -10.53
C LEU A 67 -10.36 -11.94 -11.22
N LEU A 68 -10.98 -12.07 -12.39
CA LEU A 68 -11.64 -11.00 -13.12
C LEU A 68 -13.16 -10.99 -12.88
N GLN A 69 -13.71 -12.11 -12.42
CA GLN A 69 -15.13 -12.27 -12.19
C GLN A 69 -15.53 -11.72 -10.82
N GLU A 70 -16.72 -11.15 -10.74
CA GLU A 70 -17.32 -10.78 -9.46
C GLU A 70 -17.75 -12.02 -8.68
N ASN A 71 -17.34 -12.09 -7.43
CA ASN A 71 -17.77 -13.13 -6.52
C ASN A 71 -19.15 -12.80 -5.91
N THR A 72 -19.87 -13.84 -5.51
CA THR A 72 -21.21 -13.72 -4.91
C THR A 72 -21.18 -13.34 -3.42
N SER A 73 -20.03 -13.38 -2.78
CA SER A 73 -19.85 -13.02 -1.36
C SER A 73 -20.07 -11.53 -1.14
N ASN A 74 -20.80 -11.18 -0.07
CA ASN A 74 -20.97 -9.78 0.35
C ASN A 74 -19.84 -9.26 1.24
N LYS A 75 -18.86 -10.11 1.60
CA LYS A 75 -17.73 -9.74 2.46
C LYS A 75 -16.66 -9.03 1.67
N SER A 76 -16.08 -8.00 2.28
CA SER A 76 -14.96 -7.25 1.71
C SER A 76 -13.69 -7.45 2.51
N LEU A 77 -12.57 -7.68 1.82
CA LEU A 77 -11.25 -7.77 2.42
C LEU A 77 -10.51 -6.44 2.27
N PHE A 78 -10.09 -5.86 3.38
CA PHE A 78 -9.29 -4.63 3.39
C PHE A 78 -7.85 -4.93 3.79
N ILE A 79 -6.91 -4.65 2.90
CA ILE A 79 -5.47 -4.76 3.17
C ILE A 79 -4.98 -3.37 3.55
N ILE A 80 -4.70 -3.15 4.84
CA ILE A 80 -4.37 -1.83 5.37
C ILE A 80 -2.86 -1.73 5.61
N PHE A 81 -2.20 -0.86 4.85
CA PHE A 81 -0.77 -0.60 4.95
C PHE A 81 -0.48 0.55 5.91
N SER A 82 0.08 0.24 7.05
CA SER A 82 0.43 1.20 8.09
C SER A 82 1.87 1.07 8.56
N SER A 83 2.31 1.98 9.43
CA SER A 83 3.63 1.87 10.04
C SER A 83 3.64 0.95 11.27
N ASP A 84 4.80 0.33 11.53
CA ASP A 84 5.04 -0.38 12.79
C ASP A 84 5.32 0.57 13.96
N ARG A 85 5.86 1.76 13.67
CA ARG A 85 6.35 2.73 14.67
C ARG A 85 5.62 4.06 14.52
N GLY A 86 5.53 4.79 15.62
CA GLY A 86 5.01 6.15 15.64
C GLY A 86 6.02 7.19 15.17
N LEU A 87 5.83 8.41 15.66
CA LEU A 87 6.62 9.60 15.33
C LEU A 87 6.52 10.02 13.85
N THR A 88 5.39 9.72 13.22
CA THR A 88 5.06 10.06 11.85
C THR A 88 4.03 11.20 11.75
N GLY A 89 3.96 12.05 12.79
CA GLY A 89 2.94 13.08 12.86
C GLY A 89 1.51 12.50 12.78
N GLY A 90 0.66 13.08 11.94
CA GLY A 90 -0.73 12.66 11.75
C GLY A 90 -0.95 11.49 10.78
N LEU A 91 0.11 10.91 10.18
CA LEU A 91 -0.01 9.92 9.11
C LEU A 91 -0.95 8.76 9.46
N ASN A 92 -0.66 8.05 10.58
CA ASN A 92 -1.47 6.90 10.98
C ASN A 92 -2.88 7.30 11.43
N THR A 93 -3.04 8.46 12.06
CA THR A 93 -4.35 8.96 12.48
C THR A 93 -5.24 9.25 11.27
N ASN A 94 -4.68 9.88 10.24
CA ASN A 94 -5.39 10.16 8.99
C ASN A 94 -5.73 8.86 8.23
N LEU A 95 -4.77 7.92 8.15
CA LEU A 95 -5.02 6.61 7.55
C LEU A 95 -6.13 5.85 8.27
N ASN A 96 -6.07 5.80 9.61
CA ASN A 96 -7.07 5.08 10.42
C ASN A 96 -8.45 5.70 10.28
N LYS A 97 -8.55 7.04 10.31
CA LYS A 97 -9.83 7.74 10.09
C LYS A 97 -10.42 7.39 8.73
N PHE A 98 -9.60 7.49 7.69
CA PHE A 98 -10.00 7.15 6.34
C PHE A 98 -10.41 5.69 6.21
N ALA A 99 -9.62 4.75 6.78
CA ALA A 99 -9.96 3.33 6.75
C ALA A 99 -11.32 3.05 7.41
N ILE A 100 -11.61 3.66 8.56
CA ILE A 100 -12.92 3.53 9.23
C ILE A 100 -14.05 4.05 8.33
N GLU A 101 -13.86 5.19 7.69
CA GLU A 101 -14.86 5.77 6.78
C GLU A 101 -15.13 4.83 5.57
N GLN A 102 -14.07 4.21 5.01
CA GLN A 102 -14.20 3.32 3.87
C GLN A 102 -14.76 1.94 4.22
N THR A 103 -14.62 1.49 5.46
CA THR A 103 -15.11 0.18 5.91
C THR A 103 -16.53 0.22 6.48
N ALA A 104 -17.12 1.39 6.69
CA ALA A 104 -18.37 1.57 7.43
C ALA A 104 -19.58 0.80 6.84
N ASP A 105 -19.65 0.71 5.50
CA ASP A 105 -20.76 0.10 4.79
C ASP A 105 -20.46 -1.33 4.30
N HIS A 106 -19.34 -1.94 4.78
CA HIS A 106 -18.88 -3.25 4.34
C HIS A 106 -18.89 -4.28 5.47
N ASP A 107 -19.21 -5.54 5.14
CA ASP A 107 -18.88 -6.69 6.01
C ASP A 107 -17.36 -6.92 5.91
N THR A 108 -16.63 -6.26 6.80
CA THR A 108 -15.19 -6.02 6.70
C THR A 108 -14.39 -7.13 7.37
N THR A 109 -13.43 -7.68 6.63
CA THR A 109 -12.31 -8.47 7.18
C THR A 109 -11.00 -7.76 6.84
N VAL A 110 -10.00 -7.83 7.70
CA VAL A 110 -8.75 -7.07 7.55
C VAL A 110 -7.54 -7.97 7.43
N ILE A 111 -6.63 -7.65 6.51
CA ILE A 111 -5.21 -8.01 6.57
C ILE A 111 -4.45 -6.76 7.02
N ALA A 112 -3.78 -6.84 8.15
CA ALA A 112 -3.03 -5.74 8.71
C ALA A 112 -1.56 -5.83 8.33
N ILE A 113 -1.06 -4.82 7.59
CA ILE A 113 0.36 -4.63 7.32
C ILE A 113 0.86 -3.48 8.18
N GLY A 114 1.68 -3.83 9.18
CA GLY A 114 2.15 -2.92 10.23
C GLY A 114 1.28 -2.90 11.47
N LYS A 115 1.93 -2.61 12.60
CA LYS A 115 1.30 -2.66 13.94
C LYS A 115 0.12 -1.69 14.09
N LYS A 116 0.16 -0.54 13.41
CA LYS A 116 -0.90 0.46 13.55
C LYS A 116 -2.21 0.04 12.87
N ALA A 117 -2.14 -0.73 11.78
CA ALA A 117 -3.32 -1.35 11.16
C ALA A 117 -3.88 -2.47 12.04
N ARG A 118 -3.02 -3.32 12.62
CA ARG A 118 -3.45 -4.33 13.60
C ARG A 118 -4.17 -3.68 14.78
N ASP A 119 -3.55 -2.65 15.39
CA ASP A 119 -4.13 -1.94 16.54
C ASP A 119 -5.50 -1.33 16.17
N LEU A 120 -5.67 -0.85 14.92
CA LEU A 120 -6.96 -0.39 14.41
C LEU A 120 -7.97 -1.52 14.31
N ALA A 121 -7.61 -2.64 13.68
CA ALA A 121 -8.52 -3.79 13.49
C ALA A 121 -9.02 -4.31 14.85
N VAL A 122 -8.12 -4.45 15.83
CA VAL A 122 -8.49 -4.86 17.20
C VAL A 122 -9.43 -3.85 17.85
N LYS A 123 -9.14 -2.55 17.72
CA LYS A 123 -9.98 -1.48 18.32
C LYS A 123 -11.39 -1.43 17.72
N MET A 124 -11.52 -1.70 16.43
CA MET A 124 -12.77 -1.68 15.68
C MET A 124 -13.48 -3.03 15.68
N GLU A 125 -12.89 -4.04 16.35
CA GLU A 125 -13.40 -5.42 16.40
C GLU A 125 -13.56 -6.05 15.00
N TYR A 126 -12.76 -5.62 14.01
CA TYR A 126 -12.76 -6.23 12.69
C TYR A 126 -12.12 -7.62 12.74
N PRO A 127 -12.73 -8.63 12.10
CA PRO A 127 -12.08 -9.91 11.88
C PRO A 127 -10.71 -9.74 11.21
N LEU A 128 -9.66 -10.25 11.85
CA LEU A 128 -8.29 -10.18 11.34
C LEU A 128 -7.94 -11.51 10.66
N LEU A 129 -7.81 -11.51 9.34
CA LEU A 129 -7.42 -12.67 8.56
C LEU A 129 -5.93 -13.00 8.75
N ALA A 130 -5.09 -11.97 8.74
CA ALA A 130 -3.65 -12.09 8.96
C ALA A 130 -3.04 -10.76 9.41
N GLU A 131 -1.87 -10.84 10.08
CA GLU A 131 -1.05 -9.69 10.40
C GLU A 131 0.39 -9.89 9.91
N PHE A 132 0.96 -8.86 9.34
CA PHE A 132 2.33 -8.82 8.89
C PHE A 132 3.01 -7.60 9.50
N THR A 133 3.92 -7.82 10.44
CA THR A 133 4.61 -6.77 11.20
C THR A 133 6.13 -6.97 11.16
N GLY A 134 6.88 -5.95 11.58
CA GLY A 134 8.34 -6.05 11.62
C GLY A 134 9.02 -5.88 10.25
N TRP A 135 8.36 -5.22 9.32
CA TRP A 135 8.92 -4.93 8.01
C TRP A 135 10.19 -4.10 8.11
N THR A 136 11.25 -4.60 7.51
CA THR A 136 12.52 -3.88 7.42
C THR A 136 12.42 -2.72 6.43
N ASP A 137 13.39 -1.80 6.49
CA ASP A 137 13.47 -0.66 5.56
C ASP A 137 13.85 -1.10 4.13
N HIS A 138 14.36 -2.31 3.97
CA HIS A 138 14.61 -2.96 2.69
C HIS A 138 13.46 -3.94 2.42
N SER A 139 12.36 -3.41 1.89
CA SER A 139 11.25 -4.24 1.45
C SER A 139 11.64 -5.00 0.19
N ARG A 140 11.61 -6.33 0.27
CA ARG A 140 11.91 -7.21 -0.84
C ARG A 140 10.60 -7.73 -1.44
N PHE A 141 10.61 -8.01 -2.74
CA PHE A 141 9.45 -8.51 -3.46
C PHE A 141 8.95 -9.86 -2.89
N ASP A 142 9.87 -10.76 -2.53
CA ASP A 142 9.54 -12.06 -1.95
C ASP A 142 8.72 -12.00 -0.65
N GLN A 143 8.77 -10.88 0.08
CA GLN A 143 7.99 -10.68 1.30
C GLN A 143 6.50 -10.47 1.03
N ILE A 144 6.13 -10.05 -0.18
CA ILE A 144 4.73 -9.83 -0.58
C ILE A 144 4.06 -11.13 -1.04
N LEU A 145 4.82 -12.10 -1.54
CA LEU A 145 4.28 -13.34 -2.10
C LEU A 145 3.30 -14.08 -1.17
N PRO A 146 3.59 -14.24 0.14
CA PRO A 146 2.64 -14.89 1.05
C PRO A 146 1.33 -14.11 1.21
N ILE A 147 1.37 -12.78 1.09
CA ILE A 147 0.18 -11.92 1.17
C ILE A 147 -0.63 -12.09 -0.11
N ALA A 148 0.00 -12.03 -1.27
CA ALA A 148 -0.64 -12.20 -2.56
C ALA A 148 -1.31 -13.58 -2.67
N GLU A 149 -0.61 -14.64 -2.28
CA GLU A 149 -1.14 -15.99 -2.26
C GLU A 149 -2.34 -16.12 -1.32
N LEU A 150 -2.27 -15.57 -0.11
CA LEU A 150 -3.38 -15.57 0.85
C LEU A 150 -4.61 -14.87 0.28
N VAL A 151 -4.42 -13.72 -0.33
CA VAL A 151 -5.49 -12.91 -0.94
C VAL A 151 -6.13 -13.65 -2.11
N MET A 152 -5.34 -14.14 -3.06
CA MET A 152 -5.84 -14.85 -4.23
C MET A 152 -6.58 -16.14 -3.86
N ASN A 153 -6.02 -16.95 -2.95
CA ASN A 153 -6.65 -18.19 -2.51
C ASN A 153 -8.00 -17.95 -1.84
N ASN A 154 -8.12 -16.92 -0.99
CA ASN A 154 -9.39 -16.57 -0.36
C ASN A 154 -10.41 -16.02 -1.35
N TYR A 155 -9.97 -15.25 -2.35
CA TYR A 155 -10.85 -14.74 -3.39
C TYR A 155 -11.37 -15.89 -4.29
N LEU A 156 -10.49 -16.78 -4.74
CA LEU A 156 -10.85 -17.96 -5.53
C LEU A 156 -11.79 -18.92 -4.78
N ALA A 157 -11.68 -18.98 -3.45
CA ALA A 157 -12.59 -19.74 -2.59
C ALA A 157 -13.94 -19.05 -2.35
N ASN A 158 -14.21 -17.89 -3.00
CA ASN A 158 -15.43 -17.10 -2.83
C ASN A 158 -15.68 -16.62 -1.38
N ASN A 159 -14.62 -16.48 -0.58
CA ASN A 159 -14.72 -15.96 0.79
C ASN A 159 -14.99 -14.46 0.82
N PHE A 160 -14.57 -13.72 -0.22
CA PHE A 160 -14.72 -12.29 -0.37
C PHE A 160 -15.24 -11.92 -1.75
N GLY A 161 -16.15 -10.94 -1.80
CA GLY A 161 -16.66 -10.36 -3.06
C GLY A 161 -15.77 -9.27 -3.62
N SER A 162 -15.02 -8.61 -2.75
CA SER A 162 -14.09 -7.53 -3.14
C SER A 162 -12.87 -7.48 -2.23
N VAL A 163 -11.77 -7.02 -2.78
CA VAL A 163 -10.51 -6.79 -2.06
C VAL A 163 -10.02 -5.37 -2.32
N TYR A 164 -9.73 -4.64 -1.25
CA TYR A 164 -9.28 -3.26 -1.30
C TYR A 164 -7.92 -3.09 -0.64
N LEU A 165 -7.08 -2.23 -1.25
CA LEU A 165 -5.83 -1.72 -0.68
C LEU A 165 -6.11 -0.36 -0.05
N VAL A 166 -5.75 -0.18 1.22
CA VAL A 166 -5.87 1.10 1.94
C VAL A 166 -4.49 1.51 2.41
N TYR A 167 -4.01 2.62 1.92
CA TYR A 167 -2.64 3.05 2.16
C TYR A 167 -2.48 4.57 2.10
N MET A 168 -1.27 5.05 2.43
CA MET A 168 -0.90 6.46 2.28
C MET A 168 -0.11 6.65 0.99
N ALA A 169 -0.76 7.14 -0.05
CA ALA A 169 -0.11 7.46 -1.32
C ALA A 169 0.88 8.61 -1.17
N PHE A 170 2.05 8.48 -1.78
CA PHE A 170 3.09 9.48 -1.76
C PHE A 170 2.94 10.47 -2.91
N HIS A 171 2.53 11.70 -2.61
CA HIS A 171 2.47 12.79 -3.62
C HIS A 171 3.72 13.66 -3.59
N SER A 172 4.17 14.04 -2.40
CA SER A 172 5.38 14.82 -2.20
C SER A 172 5.89 14.66 -0.76
N THR A 173 7.06 15.21 -0.49
CA THR A 173 7.65 15.21 0.86
C THR A 173 6.74 15.82 1.92
N LEU A 174 5.88 16.77 1.55
CA LEU A 174 4.98 17.46 2.46
C LEU A 174 3.53 16.97 2.36
N SER A 175 3.20 16.17 1.35
CA SER A 175 1.84 15.74 1.07
C SER A 175 1.78 14.23 0.89
N GLN A 176 1.13 13.55 1.82
CA GLN A 176 0.73 12.15 1.75
C GLN A 176 -0.78 12.10 1.89
N LYS A 177 -1.46 11.37 1.01
CA LYS A 177 -2.92 11.27 1.02
C LYS A 177 -3.35 9.83 1.29
N PRO A 178 -4.34 9.61 2.18
CA PRO A 178 -4.95 8.30 2.32
C PRO A 178 -5.69 7.96 1.02
N THR A 179 -5.51 6.75 0.54
CA THR A 179 -6.03 6.28 -0.73
C THR A 179 -6.60 4.88 -0.55
N ILE A 180 -7.69 4.61 -1.22
CA ILE A 180 -8.25 3.28 -1.40
C ILE A 180 -8.18 2.90 -2.87
N GLN A 181 -7.80 1.65 -3.14
CA GLN A 181 -7.75 1.09 -4.48
C GLN A 181 -8.35 -0.31 -4.44
N GLN A 182 -9.26 -0.61 -5.35
CA GLN A 182 -9.76 -1.97 -5.49
C GLN A 182 -8.70 -2.83 -6.17
N LEU A 183 -8.39 -3.98 -5.55
CA LEU A 183 -7.45 -4.96 -6.10
C LEU A 183 -8.19 -6.08 -6.82
N LEU A 184 -9.29 -6.57 -6.25
CA LEU A 184 -10.13 -7.63 -6.82
C LEU A 184 -11.62 -7.30 -6.62
N PRO A 185 -12.51 -7.69 -7.57
CA PRO A 185 -12.17 -8.17 -8.91
C PRO A 185 -11.33 -7.14 -9.67
N LEU A 186 -10.50 -7.63 -10.56
CA LEU A 186 -9.65 -6.78 -11.38
C LEU A 186 -10.52 -6.14 -12.47
N ALA A 187 -10.94 -4.89 -12.23
CA ALA A 187 -11.79 -4.19 -13.17
C ALA A 187 -10.93 -3.59 -14.29
N TYR A 188 -11.06 -4.09 -15.50
CA TYR A 188 -10.34 -3.58 -16.68
C TYR A 188 -10.55 -2.07 -16.93
N HIS A 189 -11.67 -1.52 -16.44
CA HIS A 189 -12.03 -0.12 -16.65
C HIS A 189 -11.36 0.84 -15.66
N THR A 190 -10.77 0.33 -14.57
CA THR A 190 -10.09 1.13 -13.54
C THR A 190 -8.59 1.20 -13.71
N ILE A 191 -8.02 0.41 -14.63
CA ILE A 191 -6.62 0.59 -15.01
C ILE A 191 -6.55 1.92 -15.75
N ASP A 192 -5.93 2.92 -15.12
CA ASP A 192 -5.71 4.24 -15.71
C ASP A 192 -5.09 4.06 -17.10
N ARG A 193 -5.89 4.32 -18.14
CA ARG A 193 -5.36 4.35 -19.50
C ARG A 193 -4.31 5.47 -19.54
N PRO A 194 -3.09 5.19 -19.93
CA PRO A 194 -2.18 6.25 -20.31
C PRO A 194 -2.88 7.06 -21.40
N SER A 195 -3.21 8.32 -21.09
CA SER A 195 -4.03 9.21 -21.92
C SER A 195 -3.43 9.53 -23.29
N ASP A 196 -2.22 9.06 -23.58
CA ASP A 196 -1.43 9.44 -24.76
C ASP A 196 -1.18 8.32 -25.77
N LEU A 197 -1.76 7.15 -25.59
CA LEU A 197 -1.67 6.15 -26.65
C LEU A 197 -2.68 6.49 -27.75
N LEU A 198 -2.22 7.28 -28.71
CA LEU A 198 -2.73 7.20 -30.08
C LEU A 198 -2.89 5.70 -30.39
N ARG A 199 -4.13 5.26 -30.59
CA ARG A 199 -4.46 3.87 -30.97
C ARG A 199 -3.76 3.51 -32.28
N VAL A 200 -2.49 3.17 -32.19
CA VAL A 200 -1.90 2.33 -33.19
C VAL A 200 -2.49 0.96 -32.92
N GLN A 201 -3.40 0.49 -33.76
CA GLN A 201 -3.86 -0.89 -33.75
C GLN A 201 -2.61 -1.75 -33.96
N LYS A 202 -1.99 -2.18 -32.87
CA LYS A 202 -0.94 -3.18 -32.91
C LYS A 202 -1.62 -4.53 -32.97
N GLU A 203 -1.41 -5.27 -34.03
CA GLU A 203 -1.77 -6.67 -34.07
C GLU A 203 -0.73 -7.44 -33.25
N TYR A 204 -1.18 -8.04 -32.14
CA TYR A 204 -0.34 -8.91 -31.31
C TYR A 204 -0.54 -10.36 -31.72
N LEU A 205 0.55 -11.07 -31.86
CA LEU A 205 0.56 -12.52 -31.95
C LEU A 205 0.73 -13.09 -30.54
N PHE A 206 -0.29 -13.79 -30.05
CA PHE A 206 -0.27 -14.39 -28.73
C PHE A 206 0.17 -15.87 -28.81
N GLU A 207 1.23 -16.22 -28.09
CA GLU A 207 1.72 -17.60 -27.98
C GLU A 207 1.87 -17.95 -26.49
N PRO A 208 1.23 -19.03 -25.99
CA PRO A 208 0.42 -20.02 -26.74
C PRO A 208 -1.02 -19.55 -27.01
N SER A 209 -1.63 -18.82 -26.07
CA SER A 209 -2.99 -18.24 -26.24
C SER A 209 -3.20 -17.06 -25.28
N PRO A 210 -4.08 -16.10 -25.59
CA PRO A 210 -4.39 -14.99 -24.69
C PRO A 210 -4.82 -15.44 -23.28
N THR A 211 -5.64 -16.50 -23.19
CA THR A 211 -6.15 -17.03 -21.92
C THR A 211 -5.03 -17.63 -21.05
N GLU A 212 -4.09 -18.36 -21.65
CA GLU A 212 -2.96 -18.95 -20.91
C GLU A 212 -1.98 -17.88 -20.42
N ILE A 213 -1.79 -16.82 -21.22
CA ILE A 213 -0.97 -15.68 -20.83
C ILE A 213 -1.62 -14.95 -19.66
N LEU A 214 -2.94 -14.67 -19.71
CA LEU A 214 -3.68 -14.05 -18.61
C LEU A 214 -3.59 -14.86 -17.31
N ALA A 215 -3.68 -16.18 -17.39
CA ALA A 215 -3.61 -17.05 -16.23
C ALA A 215 -2.28 -16.91 -15.44
N GLN A 216 -1.20 -16.55 -16.12
CA GLN A 216 0.10 -16.30 -15.50
C GLN A 216 0.31 -14.82 -15.13
N LEU A 217 -0.23 -13.91 -15.94
CA LEU A 217 0.03 -12.49 -15.81
C LEU A 217 -0.79 -11.84 -14.68
N ILE A 218 -2.06 -12.28 -14.48
CA ILE A 218 -2.94 -11.73 -13.45
C ILE A 218 -2.40 -11.92 -12.02
N PRO A 219 -1.99 -13.15 -11.60
CA PRO A 219 -1.38 -13.32 -10.29
C PRO A 219 -0.15 -12.45 -10.09
N TYR A 220 0.70 -12.37 -11.10
CA TYR A 220 1.92 -11.57 -11.05
C TYR A 220 1.62 -10.06 -10.97
N TYR A 221 0.58 -9.58 -11.65
CA TYR A 221 0.13 -8.19 -11.54
C TYR A 221 -0.32 -7.86 -10.11
N ILE A 222 -1.08 -8.76 -9.47
CA ILE A 222 -1.52 -8.59 -8.07
C ILE A 222 -0.31 -8.49 -7.13
N GLU A 223 0.70 -9.31 -7.33
CA GLU A 223 1.95 -9.27 -6.55
C GLU A 223 2.68 -7.93 -6.74
N VAL A 224 2.76 -7.44 -7.97
CA VAL A 224 3.41 -6.17 -8.32
C VAL A 224 2.64 -4.99 -7.71
N GLU A 225 1.30 -4.97 -7.78
CA GLU A 225 0.46 -3.92 -7.17
C GLU A 225 0.62 -3.87 -5.65
N LEU A 226 0.60 -5.01 -4.98
CA LEU A 226 0.84 -5.10 -3.54
C LEU A 226 2.24 -4.58 -3.17
N TYR A 227 3.24 -4.91 -3.98
CA TYR A 227 4.61 -4.45 -3.75
C TYR A 227 4.76 -2.94 -3.95
N GLN A 228 4.18 -2.38 -5.01
CA GLN A 228 4.17 -0.94 -5.25
C GLN A 228 3.47 -0.19 -4.13
N THR A 229 2.31 -0.67 -3.69
CA THR A 229 1.58 -0.10 -2.54
C THR A 229 2.42 -0.11 -1.27
N LEU A 230 3.16 -1.19 -1.01
CA LEU A 230 4.09 -1.26 0.12
C LEU A 230 5.20 -0.21 0.01
N LEU A 231 5.82 -0.05 -1.15
CA LEU A 231 6.89 0.92 -1.38
C LEU A 231 6.39 2.37 -1.22
N GLU A 232 5.21 2.69 -1.76
CA GLU A 232 4.58 4.01 -1.58
C GLU A 232 4.25 4.29 -0.12
N SER A 233 3.69 3.32 0.60
CA SER A 233 3.43 3.43 2.04
C SER A 233 4.69 3.69 2.82
N LYS A 234 5.81 3.02 2.50
CA LYS A 234 7.11 3.23 3.14
C LYS A 234 7.69 4.60 2.83
N ALA A 235 7.59 5.06 1.60
CA ALA A 235 8.02 6.42 1.22
C ALA A 235 7.24 7.48 1.99
N SER A 236 5.92 7.31 2.10
CA SER A 236 5.01 8.18 2.87
C SER A 236 5.34 8.15 4.37
N GLU A 237 5.57 6.99 4.95
CA GLU A 237 5.95 6.81 6.35
C GLU A 237 7.26 7.56 6.69
N HIS A 238 8.29 7.36 5.88
CA HIS A 238 9.60 7.97 6.11
C HIS A 238 9.57 9.48 5.87
N SER A 239 8.80 9.94 4.89
CA SER A 239 8.59 11.36 4.63
C SER A 239 7.89 12.06 5.80
N ALA A 240 6.77 11.52 6.25
CA ALA A 240 6.02 12.06 7.39
C ALA A 240 6.88 12.07 8.66
N ARG A 241 7.68 11.01 8.89
CA ARG A 241 8.61 10.96 10.03
C ARG A 241 9.69 12.02 9.91
N MET A 242 10.28 12.21 8.73
CA MET A 242 11.29 13.25 8.49
C MET A 242 10.75 14.64 8.83
N VAL A 243 9.53 14.96 8.36
CA VAL A 243 8.88 16.26 8.62
C VAL A 243 8.54 16.41 10.10
N ALA A 244 7.99 15.37 10.75
CA ALA A 244 7.68 15.39 12.16
C ALA A 244 8.94 15.62 13.03
N MET A 245 10.04 14.96 12.69
CA MET A 245 11.31 15.13 13.40
C MET A 245 11.95 16.50 13.15
N LYS A 246 11.80 17.05 11.94
CA LYS A 246 12.24 18.42 11.62
C LYS A 246 11.50 19.46 12.48
N ASN A 247 10.18 19.26 12.66
CA ASN A 247 9.37 20.18 13.48
C ASN A 247 9.62 20.04 14.99
N ALA A 248 10.17 18.90 15.41
CA ALA A 248 10.50 18.62 16.82
C ALA A 248 11.95 18.99 17.20
N SER A 249 12.78 19.42 16.24
CA SER A 249 14.19 19.83 16.46
C SER A 249 14.29 21.33 16.59
#